data_e230a2bff05db64dbebd41cd006e9705
#
_entry.id   e230a2bff05db64dbebd41cd006e9705
#
_cell.length_a   1.000
_cell.length_b   1.000
_cell.length_c   1.000
_cell.angle_alpha   90.00
_cell.angle_beta   90.00
_cell.angle_gamma   90.00
#
_symmetry.space_group_name_H-M   'P 1'
#
loop_
_entity.id
_entity.type
_entity.pdbx_description
1 polymer ?
#
loop_
_entity_poly.entity_id
_entity_poly.type
_entity_poly.pdbx_seq_one_letter_code
_entity_poly.pdbx_strand_id
1 'polypeptide(L)'
;DNDLLDSNLSAADHSTDTPTNNFCTWNSSWQYLYEPIISEGGTKAGYHNSTDENAKATIGLTNGKWYWEAKPVGTIGSQFIGIQTDGDSNLNSAQGILLNYTMVIEPQGRYYSYAGSLSESSAGQFTALTTSDWLGIALDMDSSTQTIKYYKNGSLILTRDLISEMQGRTVFPFLQNYESRSFYINFGGYTLNTISSAASDANGYGTFEYA
;
A
#
# COMPACT_ATOMS: atom_id res chain seq x y z
N ASP A 1 26.94 -14.94 -23.13
CA ASP A 1 25.70 -15.30 -22.44
C ASP A 1 26.00 -15.43 -20.96
N ASN A 2 25.47 -14.52 -20.15
CA ASN A 2 25.42 -14.66 -18.72
C ASN A 2 24.15 -15.44 -18.36
N ASP A 3 24.15 -16.74 -18.61
CA ASP A 3 23.13 -17.62 -18.07
C ASP A 3 23.33 -17.72 -16.56
N LEU A 4 22.63 -16.88 -15.82
CA LEU A 4 22.38 -17.12 -14.42
C LEU A 4 21.47 -18.34 -14.35
N LEU A 5 21.98 -19.43 -13.77
CA LEU A 5 21.17 -20.62 -13.52
C LEU A 5 20.05 -20.24 -12.56
N ASP A 6 18.84 -20.22 -13.07
CA ASP A 6 17.65 -19.99 -12.30
C ASP A 6 17.47 -21.11 -11.27
N SER A 7 17.64 -20.80 -10.00
CA SER A 7 17.30 -21.72 -8.94
C SER A 7 16.19 -21.11 -8.11
N ASN A 8 15.04 -21.80 -8.07
CA ASN A 8 13.84 -21.39 -7.33
C ASN A 8 13.16 -20.11 -7.84
N LEU A 9 13.42 -19.66 -9.08
CA LEU A 9 12.67 -18.58 -9.71
C LEU A 9 11.44 -19.14 -10.44
N SER A 10 10.36 -18.42 -10.35
CA SER A 10 9.09 -18.71 -11.04
C SER A 10 8.62 -17.49 -11.85
N ALA A 11 7.61 -17.67 -12.68
CA ALA A 11 7.02 -16.55 -13.40
C ALA A 11 6.45 -15.46 -12.46
N ALA A 12 6.13 -15.82 -11.23
CA ALA A 12 5.65 -14.89 -10.19
C ALA A 12 6.75 -13.95 -9.65
N ASP A 13 8.02 -14.31 -9.87
CA ASP A 13 9.17 -13.49 -9.42
C ASP A 13 9.61 -12.47 -10.47
N HIS A 14 8.93 -12.44 -11.62
CA HIS A 14 9.21 -11.47 -12.67
C HIS A 14 8.70 -10.08 -12.31
N SER A 15 9.47 -9.07 -12.66
CA SER A 15 9.05 -7.66 -12.66
C SER A 15 9.04 -7.12 -14.09
N THR A 16 8.14 -6.21 -14.38
CA THR A 16 8.11 -5.46 -15.65
C THR A 16 9.03 -4.25 -15.63
N ASP A 17 9.79 -4.06 -14.56
CA ASP A 17 10.76 -2.99 -14.44
C ASP A 17 11.82 -3.05 -15.54
N THR A 18 12.06 -1.90 -16.13
CA THR A 18 13.13 -1.68 -17.09
C THR A 18 13.82 -0.34 -16.78
N PRO A 19 15.02 -0.06 -17.28
CA PRO A 19 15.66 1.24 -17.07
C PRO A 19 14.82 2.45 -17.52
N THR A 20 13.86 2.23 -18.41
CA THR A 20 12.98 3.28 -18.93
C THR A 20 11.55 3.23 -18.37
N ASN A 21 11.23 2.22 -17.59
CA ASN A 21 9.89 2.00 -17.05
C ASN A 21 10.00 1.38 -15.65
N ASN A 22 10.14 2.24 -14.66
CA ASN A 22 10.37 1.88 -13.27
C ASN A 22 9.07 1.98 -12.48
N PHE A 23 8.56 0.85 -12.05
CA PHE A 23 7.35 0.78 -11.25
C PHE A 23 7.65 0.79 -9.75
N CYS A 24 6.73 1.33 -8.97
CA CYS A 24 6.77 1.24 -7.54
C CYS A 24 6.58 -0.21 -7.08
N THR A 25 7.27 -0.61 -6.03
CA THR A 25 7.14 -1.92 -5.38
C THR A 25 7.25 -1.74 -3.86
N TRP A 26 7.00 -2.80 -3.10
CA TRP A 26 7.35 -2.81 -1.68
C TRP A 26 8.87 -2.82 -1.52
N ASN A 27 9.37 -2.00 -0.60
CA ASN A 27 10.79 -1.85 -0.35
C ASN A 27 11.27 -2.91 0.66
N SER A 28 12.01 -3.89 0.19
CA SER A 28 12.61 -4.94 1.02
C SER A 28 13.82 -4.47 1.84
N SER A 29 14.30 -3.26 1.61
CA SER A 29 15.44 -2.67 2.33
C SER A 29 15.03 -1.66 3.40
N TRP A 30 13.74 -1.39 3.55
CA TRP A 30 13.24 -0.52 4.61
C TRP A 30 13.15 -1.31 5.91
N GLN A 31 14.01 -1.01 6.85
CA GLN A 31 14.14 -1.76 8.09
C GLN A 31 13.15 -1.29 9.16
N TYR A 32 12.16 -2.12 9.43
CA TYR A 32 11.37 -2.09 10.65
C TYR A 32 11.87 -3.20 11.60
N LEU A 33 11.44 -3.17 12.86
CA LEU A 33 11.75 -4.24 13.82
C LEU A 33 11.26 -5.60 13.31
N TYR A 34 10.12 -5.61 12.64
CA TYR A 34 9.53 -6.78 12.01
C TYR A 34 9.20 -6.46 10.55
N GLU A 35 9.78 -7.23 9.65
CA GLU A 35 9.66 -7.04 8.21
C GLU A 35 8.80 -8.15 7.61
N PRO A 36 7.84 -7.82 6.74
CA PRO A 36 7.10 -8.83 6.00
C PRO A 36 7.99 -9.52 4.96
N ILE A 37 7.61 -10.71 4.54
CA ILE A 37 8.20 -11.36 3.38
C ILE A 37 7.71 -10.63 2.13
N ILE A 38 8.63 -9.93 1.46
CA ILE A 38 8.35 -9.32 0.16
C ILE A 38 8.57 -10.37 -0.92
N SER A 39 7.57 -10.59 -1.76
CA SER A 39 7.58 -11.59 -2.83
C SER A 39 6.80 -11.10 -4.04
N GLU A 40 6.65 -11.95 -5.05
CA GLU A 40 5.88 -11.70 -6.27
C GLU A 40 6.38 -10.43 -7.00
N GLY A 41 7.67 -10.35 -7.26
CA GLY A 41 8.26 -9.16 -7.89
C GLY A 41 8.13 -7.88 -7.07
N GLY A 42 8.03 -7.98 -5.74
CA GLY A 42 7.84 -6.85 -4.84
C GLY A 42 6.40 -6.35 -4.74
N THR A 43 5.42 -7.11 -5.26
CA THR A 43 3.99 -6.72 -5.25
C THR A 43 3.18 -7.35 -4.13
N LYS A 44 3.79 -8.24 -3.34
CA LYS A 44 3.16 -8.84 -2.16
C LYS A 44 4.02 -8.64 -0.93
N ALA A 45 3.42 -8.11 0.12
CA ALA A 45 4.01 -8.09 1.45
C ALA A 45 3.25 -9.11 2.31
N GLY A 46 3.84 -10.27 2.47
CA GLY A 46 3.26 -11.40 3.18
C GLY A 46 3.67 -11.43 4.65
N TYR A 47 3.10 -12.38 5.35
CA TYR A 47 3.34 -12.63 6.75
C TYR A 47 4.63 -13.42 6.99
N HIS A 48 5.38 -13.06 8.03
CA HIS A 48 6.58 -13.76 8.45
C HIS A 48 6.42 -14.39 9.86
N ASN A 49 5.87 -13.64 10.81
CA ASN A 49 5.64 -14.14 12.16
C ASN A 49 4.41 -13.47 12.82
N SER A 50 4.12 -13.74 14.07
CA SER A 50 2.90 -13.29 14.76
C SER A 50 2.96 -11.86 15.32
N THR A 51 3.77 -10.99 14.75
CA THR A 51 3.91 -9.60 15.17
C THR A 51 3.43 -8.65 14.07
N ASP A 52 3.32 -7.37 14.40
CA ASP A 52 3.02 -6.33 13.43
C ASP A 52 4.19 -6.14 12.45
N GLU A 53 3.98 -6.42 11.18
CA GLU A 53 4.98 -6.32 10.13
C GLU A 53 4.65 -5.16 9.21
N ASN A 54 5.65 -4.36 8.88
CA ASN A 54 5.45 -3.07 8.23
C ASN A 54 6.26 -2.98 6.95
N ALA A 55 5.66 -2.46 5.88
CA ALA A 55 6.36 -2.14 4.64
C ALA A 55 5.99 -0.75 4.12
N LYS A 56 6.97 -0.10 3.52
CA LYS A 56 6.80 1.09 2.69
C LYS A 56 7.14 0.78 1.24
N ALA A 57 6.54 1.53 0.35
CA ALA A 57 6.87 1.42 -1.07
C ALA A 57 8.22 2.07 -1.40
N THR A 58 8.76 1.75 -2.57
CA THR A 58 10.08 2.23 -3.04
C THR A 58 10.05 3.68 -3.50
N ILE A 59 8.88 4.23 -3.86
CA ILE A 59 8.74 5.60 -4.39
C ILE A 59 8.02 6.48 -3.37
N GLY A 60 8.67 7.57 -2.98
CA GLY A 60 8.10 8.62 -2.14
C GLY A 60 7.42 9.70 -2.99
N LEU A 61 6.29 10.19 -2.53
CA LEU A 61 5.40 11.12 -3.20
C LEU A 61 5.44 12.46 -2.49
N THR A 62 5.75 13.55 -3.21
CA THR A 62 5.83 14.91 -2.66
C THR A 62 4.79 15.86 -3.26
N ASN A 63 4.29 15.55 -4.43
CA ASN A 63 3.29 16.30 -5.20
C ASN A 63 2.62 15.36 -6.20
N GLY A 64 1.65 15.84 -6.94
CA GLY A 64 0.96 15.07 -7.98
C GLY A 64 -0.30 14.38 -7.47
N LYS A 65 -0.95 13.69 -8.41
CA LYS A 65 -2.11 12.84 -8.16
C LYS A 65 -1.73 11.42 -8.50
N TRP A 66 -1.93 10.53 -7.56
CA TRP A 66 -1.43 9.16 -7.61
C TRP A 66 -2.55 8.16 -7.36
N TYR A 67 -2.46 7.01 -8.01
CA TYR A 67 -3.43 5.94 -7.84
C TYR A 67 -2.70 4.59 -7.77
N TRP A 68 -3.17 3.73 -6.90
CA TRP A 68 -2.76 2.32 -6.82
C TRP A 68 -3.90 1.47 -6.28
N GLU A 69 -3.80 0.18 -6.48
CA GLU A 69 -4.79 -0.77 -6.02
C GLU A 69 -4.19 -1.80 -5.07
N ALA A 70 -5.00 -2.32 -4.18
CA ALA A 70 -4.64 -3.39 -3.27
C ALA A 70 -5.73 -4.44 -3.20
N LYS A 71 -5.35 -5.67 -2.97
CA LYS A 71 -6.29 -6.78 -2.78
C LYS A 71 -5.93 -7.51 -1.49
N PRO A 72 -6.84 -7.57 -0.50
CA PRO A 72 -6.60 -8.31 0.72
C PRO A 72 -6.44 -9.81 0.44
N VAL A 73 -5.52 -10.45 1.17
CA VAL A 73 -5.24 -11.88 1.06
C VAL A 73 -5.25 -12.50 2.45
N GLY A 74 -5.79 -13.71 2.57
CA GLY A 74 -5.89 -14.43 3.83
C GLY A 74 -7.09 -14.00 4.67
N THR A 75 -6.96 -14.01 5.97
CA THR A 75 -8.02 -13.60 6.89
C THR A 75 -8.14 -12.08 6.94
N ILE A 76 -9.36 -11.56 6.80
CA ILE A 76 -9.62 -10.12 6.95
C ILE A 76 -9.59 -9.77 8.45
N GLY A 77 -8.78 -8.76 8.80
CA GLY A 77 -8.65 -8.33 10.20
C GLY A 77 -7.59 -7.25 10.37
N SER A 78 -6.85 -7.26 11.45
CA SER A 78 -5.82 -6.27 11.80
C SER A 78 -4.70 -6.18 10.76
N GLN A 79 -5.04 -5.64 9.61
CA GLN A 79 -4.15 -5.28 8.53
C GLN A 79 -4.50 -3.86 8.09
N PHE A 80 -3.51 -3.04 7.84
CA PHE A 80 -3.69 -1.62 7.59
C PHE A 80 -3.00 -1.24 6.30
N ILE A 81 -3.64 -0.37 5.52
CA ILE A 81 -3.07 0.12 4.27
C ILE A 81 -3.44 1.58 4.04
N GLY A 82 -2.49 2.34 3.53
CA GLY A 82 -2.65 3.76 3.21
C GLY A 82 -1.32 4.42 2.95
N ILE A 83 -1.02 5.49 3.68
CA ILE A 83 0.19 6.29 3.51
C ILE A 83 0.88 6.57 4.84
N GLN A 84 2.19 6.75 4.79
CA GLN A 84 3.02 7.18 5.92
C GLN A 84 4.12 8.12 5.43
N THR A 85 4.48 9.13 6.24
CA THR A 85 5.62 10.00 5.90
C THR A 85 6.95 9.25 5.95
N ASP A 86 7.97 9.81 5.28
CA ASP A 86 9.36 9.54 5.66
C ASP A 86 9.58 10.07 7.09
N GLY A 87 10.66 9.67 7.66
CA GLY A 87 11.08 10.23 8.91
C GLY A 87 11.47 9.19 9.91
N ASP A 88 12.03 9.70 10.86
CA ASP A 88 12.85 9.07 11.78
C ASP A 88 12.12 8.03 12.52
N SER A 89 12.68 7.10 12.50
CA SER A 89 13.20 6.75 13.53
C SER A 89 12.80 5.97 14.69
N ASN A 90 11.83 5.53 15.02
CA ASN A 90 11.76 4.48 16.02
C ASN A 90 11.40 3.16 15.35
N LEU A 91 12.29 2.76 14.43
CA LEU A 91 12.20 1.48 13.71
C LEU A 91 12.11 0.26 14.66
N ASN A 92 12.29 0.49 15.95
CA ASN A 92 12.15 -0.51 17.00
C ASN A 92 10.74 -0.68 17.55
N SER A 93 9.74 0.03 17.02
CA SER A 93 8.34 -0.23 17.41
C SER A 93 7.73 -1.29 16.50
N ALA A 94 7.07 -2.26 17.11
CA ALA A 94 6.30 -3.27 16.40
C ALA A 94 5.11 -2.68 15.66
N GLN A 95 4.50 -1.63 16.21
CA GLN A 95 3.28 -1.01 15.66
C GLN A 95 3.64 0.12 14.69
N GLY A 96 3.82 -0.21 13.42
CA GLY A 96 4.19 0.76 12.39
C GLY A 96 3.20 1.90 12.20
N ILE A 97 1.91 1.69 12.45
CA ILE A 97 0.89 2.75 12.40
C ILE A 97 1.09 3.83 13.48
N LEU A 98 1.85 3.54 14.53
CA LEU A 98 2.20 4.50 15.60
C LEU A 98 3.55 5.17 15.35
N LEU A 99 4.14 4.96 14.19
CA LEU A 99 5.39 5.59 13.79
C LEU A 99 5.12 6.63 12.73
N ASN A 100 5.85 7.73 12.79
CA ASN A 100 5.72 8.82 11.83
C ASN A 100 4.25 9.30 11.71
N TYR A 101 3.98 10.18 10.77
CA TYR A 101 2.60 10.56 10.48
C TYR A 101 1.99 9.52 9.54
N THR A 102 0.87 8.95 9.94
CA THR A 102 0.25 7.80 9.26
C THR A 102 -1.25 8.05 9.04
N MET A 103 -1.74 7.68 7.86
CA MET A 103 -3.16 7.63 7.54
C MET A 103 -3.47 6.32 6.83
N VAL A 104 -4.28 5.46 7.45
CA VAL A 104 -4.58 4.11 6.96
C VAL A 104 -6.02 3.72 7.19
N ILE A 105 -6.48 2.74 6.43
CA ILE A 105 -7.72 2.01 6.72
C ILE A 105 -7.42 0.59 7.16
N GLU A 106 -8.33 0.04 7.96
CA GLU A 106 -8.45 -1.38 8.22
C GLU A 106 -9.61 -1.93 7.38
N PRO A 107 -9.43 -3.03 6.64
CA PRO A 107 -10.47 -3.58 5.77
C PRO A 107 -11.82 -3.88 6.42
N GLN A 108 -11.87 -3.95 7.75
CA GLN A 108 -13.11 -4.13 8.52
C GLN A 108 -13.98 -2.87 8.63
N GLY A 109 -13.61 -1.76 7.99
CA GLY A 109 -14.42 -0.54 7.96
C GLY A 109 -14.01 0.53 8.96
N ARG A 110 -12.76 0.56 9.38
CA ARG A 110 -12.20 1.59 10.26
C ARG A 110 -11.13 2.41 9.55
N TYR A 111 -10.97 3.63 10.01
CA TYR A 111 -9.91 4.54 9.60
C TYR A 111 -9.06 4.93 10.81
N TYR A 112 -7.78 5.04 10.58
CA TYR A 112 -6.79 5.42 11.59
C TYR A 112 -5.89 6.54 11.07
N SER A 113 -5.55 7.48 11.96
CA SER A 113 -4.49 8.45 11.71
C SER A 113 -3.61 8.60 12.94
N TYR A 114 -2.33 8.89 12.72
CA TYR A 114 -1.37 9.15 13.77
C TYR A 114 -0.62 10.45 13.51
N ALA A 115 -0.64 11.34 14.51
CA ALA A 115 0.06 12.64 14.52
C ALA A 115 0.61 12.89 15.93
N GLY A 116 1.43 11.95 16.44
CA GLY A 116 1.88 11.96 17.82
C GLY A 116 0.89 11.30 18.81
N SER A 117 -0.36 11.16 18.41
CA SER A 117 -1.37 10.35 19.10
C SER A 117 -2.23 9.61 18.09
N LEU A 118 -2.64 8.38 18.42
CA LEU A 118 -3.50 7.58 17.57
C LEU A 118 -4.93 8.10 17.63
N SER A 119 -5.51 8.38 16.46
CA SER A 119 -6.94 8.60 16.27
C SER A 119 -7.53 7.41 15.53
N GLU A 120 -8.46 6.73 16.15
CA GLU A 120 -9.20 5.60 15.57
C GLU A 120 -10.67 6.04 15.36
N SER A 121 -11.20 5.80 14.17
CA SER A 121 -12.62 5.98 13.93
C SER A 121 -13.43 4.81 14.52
N SER A 122 -14.71 5.04 14.80
CA SER A 122 -15.64 3.93 15.05
C SER A 122 -15.70 2.99 13.83
N ALA A 123 -16.05 1.73 14.05
CA ALA A 123 -16.33 0.80 12.95
C ALA A 123 -17.49 1.29 12.08
N GLY A 124 -17.53 0.82 10.82
CA GLY A 124 -18.64 1.16 9.90
C GLY A 124 -18.46 2.48 9.15
N GLN A 125 -17.21 3.01 9.05
CA GLN A 125 -16.93 4.16 8.18
C GLN A 125 -17.19 3.83 6.70
N PHE A 126 -17.07 2.56 6.35
CA PHE A 126 -17.38 2.02 5.03
C PHE A 126 -17.73 0.53 5.15
N THR A 127 -18.32 -0.03 4.10
CA THR A 127 -18.60 -1.48 4.04
C THR A 127 -17.30 -2.26 3.98
N ALA A 128 -17.12 -3.21 4.88
CA ALA A 128 -15.92 -4.03 4.98
C ALA A 128 -15.52 -4.66 3.64
N LEU A 129 -14.22 -4.77 3.43
CA LEU A 129 -13.64 -5.47 2.29
C LEU A 129 -13.62 -6.96 2.54
N THR A 130 -13.65 -7.72 1.45
CA THR A 130 -13.41 -9.16 1.42
C THR A 130 -12.18 -9.46 0.57
N THR A 131 -11.72 -10.70 0.56
CA THR A 131 -10.61 -11.14 -0.30
C THR A 131 -10.94 -11.13 -1.80
N SER A 132 -12.21 -10.95 -2.16
CA SER A 132 -12.65 -10.79 -3.55
C SER A 132 -12.63 -9.34 -4.03
N ASP A 133 -12.56 -8.39 -3.11
CA ASP A 133 -12.65 -6.96 -3.43
C ASP A 133 -11.29 -6.37 -3.79
N TRP A 134 -11.30 -5.43 -4.73
CA TRP A 134 -10.20 -4.54 -4.97
C TRP A 134 -10.40 -3.22 -4.20
N LEU A 135 -9.36 -2.77 -3.57
CA LEU A 135 -9.27 -1.46 -2.92
C LEU A 135 -8.47 -0.52 -3.81
N GLY A 136 -9.11 0.46 -4.42
CA GLY A 136 -8.43 1.58 -5.06
C GLY A 136 -8.05 2.64 -4.03
N ILE A 137 -6.87 3.21 -4.14
CA ILE A 137 -6.37 4.29 -3.28
C ILE A 137 -5.90 5.42 -4.17
N ALA A 138 -6.53 6.58 -4.04
CA ALA A 138 -6.17 7.79 -4.78
C ALA A 138 -5.69 8.88 -3.82
N LEU A 139 -4.51 9.41 -4.09
CA LEU A 139 -3.86 10.47 -3.31
C LEU A 139 -3.75 11.73 -4.17
N ASP A 140 -4.28 12.83 -3.70
CA ASP A 140 -4.15 14.16 -4.32
C ASP A 140 -3.31 15.06 -3.41
N MET A 141 -2.11 15.39 -3.87
CA MET A 141 -1.17 16.26 -3.17
C MET A 141 -1.03 17.65 -3.84
N ASP A 142 -1.74 17.89 -4.94
CA ASP A 142 -1.66 19.16 -5.68
C ASP A 142 -2.78 20.15 -5.33
N SER A 143 -3.94 19.63 -4.93
CA SER A 143 -5.07 20.48 -4.58
C SER A 143 -4.82 21.24 -3.28
N SER A 144 -5.44 22.42 -3.13
CA SER A 144 -5.34 23.24 -1.91
C SER A 144 -5.77 22.47 -0.66
N THR A 145 -6.73 21.57 -0.80
CA THR A 145 -7.06 20.55 0.20
C THR A 145 -6.55 19.22 -0.32
N GLN A 146 -5.41 18.78 0.21
CA GLN A 146 -4.83 17.49 -0.13
C GLN A 146 -5.66 16.37 0.48
N THR A 147 -5.93 15.31 -0.28
CA THR A 147 -6.84 14.25 0.15
C THR A 147 -6.33 12.86 -0.19
N ILE A 148 -6.71 11.90 0.64
CA ILE A 148 -6.66 10.48 0.30
C ILE A 148 -8.09 9.93 0.17
N LYS A 149 -8.34 9.19 -0.89
CA LYS A 149 -9.63 8.57 -1.19
C LYS A 149 -9.47 7.07 -1.33
N TYR A 150 -10.46 6.35 -0.85
CA TYR A 150 -10.50 4.90 -0.92
C TYR A 150 -11.74 4.46 -1.71
N TYR A 151 -11.55 3.49 -2.59
CA TYR A 151 -12.58 2.95 -3.46
C TYR A 151 -12.68 1.45 -3.26
N LYS A 152 -13.89 0.92 -3.19
CA LYS A 152 -14.16 -0.51 -3.22
C LYS A 152 -14.73 -0.88 -4.59
N ASN A 153 -14.03 -1.69 -5.35
CA ASN A 153 -14.45 -2.11 -6.69
C ASN A 153 -14.88 -0.91 -7.57
N GLY A 154 -14.05 0.13 -7.61
CA GLY A 154 -14.29 1.38 -8.34
C GLY A 154 -15.28 2.36 -7.67
N SER A 155 -15.98 1.98 -6.62
CA SER A 155 -16.94 2.85 -5.92
C SER A 155 -16.27 3.55 -4.74
N LEU A 156 -16.40 4.89 -4.67
CA LEU A 156 -15.85 5.68 -3.55
C LEU A 156 -16.51 5.28 -2.22
N ILE A 157 -15.69 4.92 -1.24
CA ILE A 157 -16.14 4.50 0.09
C ILE A 157 -15.70 5.43 1.22
N LEU A 158 -14.59 6.16 1.03
CA LEU A 158 -14.06 7.05 2.06
C LEU A 158 -13.23 8.17 1.43
N THR A 159 -13.36 9.39 1.95
CA THR A 159 -12.45 10.52 1.68
C THR A 159 -11.96 11.07 3.00
N ARG A 160 -10.66 11.39 3.07
CA ARG A 160 -10.04 12.09 4.20
C ARG A 160 -9.10 13.16 3.69
N ASP A 161 -9.13 14.33 4.32
CA ASP A 161 -8.12 15.35 4.13
C ASP A 161 -6.81 14.86 4.77
N LEU A 162 -5.67 15.17 4.15
CA LEU A 162 -4.37 14.88 4.74
C LEU A 162 -4.21 15.68 6.04
N ILE A 163 -3.78 14.98 7.10
CA ILE A 163 -3.44 15.66 8.36
C ILE A 163 -2.35 16.70 8.11
N SER A 164 -2.41 17.81 8.85
CA SER A 164 -1.52 18.97 8.67
C SER A 164 -0.05 18.59 8.70
N GLU A 165 0.31 17.61 9.50
CA GLU A 165 1.66 17.09 9.69
C GLU A 165 2.22 16.37 8.47
N MET A 166 1.36 15.95 7.53
CA MET A 166 1.77 15.33 6.26
C MET A 166 1.96 16.36 5.14
N GLN A 167 1.36 17.56 5.28
CA GLN A 167 1.43 18.57 4.24
C GLN A 167 2.87 19.03 4.01
N GLY A 168 3.30 19.06 2.75
CA GLY A 168 4.67 19.42 2.36
C GLY A 168 5.75 18.39 2.71
N ARG A 169 5.37 17.19 3.14
CA ARG A 169 6.29 16.09 3.39
C ARG A 169 6.23 15.04 2.29
N THR A 170 7.29 14.26 2.18
CA THR A 170 7.26 13.03 1.39
C THR A 170 6.41 11.99 2.09
N VAL A 171 5.45 11.42 1.39
CA VAL A 171 4.65 10.29 1.85
C VAL A 171 4.89 9.08 0.98
N PHE A 172 4.76 7.91 1.56
CA PHE A 172 4.92 6.62 0.88
C PHE A 172 3.65 5.80 1.02
N PRO A 173 3.23 5.05 0.02
CA PRO A 173 2.33 3.93 0.25
C PRO A 173 2.88 3.04 1.36
N PHE A 174 2.00 2.69 2.29
CA PHE A 174 2.36 1.99 3.53
C PHE A 174 1.37 0.89 3.84
N LEU A 175 1.86 -0.20 4.38
CA LEU A 175 1.04 -1.24 4.98
C LEU A 175 1.61 -1.71 6.32
N GLN A 176 0.71 -2.24 7.16
CA GLN A 176 1.02 -3.04 8.33
C GLN A 176 0.17 -4.29 8.32
N ASN A 177 0.81 -5.43 8.44
CA ASN A 177 0.16 -6.74 8.56
C ASN A 177 0.29 -7.30 9.97
N TYR A 178 -0.62 -8.19 10.32
CA TYR A 178 -0.56 -8.97 11.56
C TYR A 178 -1.02 -10.40 11.28
N GLU A 179 -0.30 -11.41 11.78
CA GLU A 179 -0.56 -12.84 11.54
C GLU A 179 -0.59 -13.18 10.04
N SER A 180 -1.43 -14.13 9.61
CA SER A 180 -1.52 -14.65 8.24
C SER A 180 -2.21 -13.69 7.25
N ARG A 181 -2.19 -12.39 7.50
CA ARG A 181 -2.80 -11.35 6.66
C ARG A 181 -1.79 -10.76 5.72
N SER A 182 -2.24 -10.38 4.54
CA SER A 182 -1.37 -9.69 3.57
C SER A 182 -2.19 -8.91 2.55
N PHE A 183 -1.48 -8.16 1.70
CA PHE A 183 -2.05 -7.53 0.51
C PHE A 183 -1.20 -7.87 -0.71
N TYR A 184 -1.86 -8.16 -1.81
CA TYR A 184 -1.29 -7.90 -3.13
C TYR A 184 -1.48 -6.44 -3.45
N ILE A 185 -0.46 -5.83 -4.08
CA ILE A 185 -0.49 -4.46 -4.52
C ILE A 185 -0.38 -4.39 -6.04
N ASN A 186 -1.04 -3.43 -6.63
CA ASN A 186 -0.90 -3.06 -8.03
C ASN A 186 -0.56 -1.57 -8.11
N PHE A 187 0.69 -1.27 -8.41
CA PHE A 187 1.18 0.09 -8.66
C PHE A 187 1.12 0.47 -10.16
N GLY A 188 0.34 -0.26 -10.95
CA GLY A 188 0.19 -0.02 -12.39
C GLY A 188 1.14 -0.84 -13.27
N GLY A 189 2.10 -1.55 -12.67
CA GLY A 189 3.01 -2.46 -13.35
C GLY A 189 2.58 -3.91 -13.27
N TYR A 190 3.54 -4.79 -13.02
CA TYR A 190 3.25 -6.21 -12.82
C TYR A 190 2.42 -6.42 -11.54
N THR A 191 1.43 -7.28 -11.63
CA THR A 191 0.70 -7.82 -10.48
C THR A 191 0.39 -9.30 -10.73
N LEU A 192 0.48 -10.11 -9.69
CA LEU A 192 0.12 -11.53 -9.78
C LEU A 192 -1.39 -11.75 -9.90
N ASN A 193 -2.20 -10.77 -9.50
CA ASN A 193 -3.64 -10.87 -9.63
C ASN A 193 -4.07 -10.68 -11.08
N THR A 194 -5.00 -11.51 -11.52
CA THR A 194 -5.64 -11.33 -12.83
C THR A 194 -6.40 -10.01 -12.84
N ILE A 195 -6.04 -9.12 -13.76
CA ILE A 195 -6.79 -7.93 -14.10
C ILE A 195 -7.84 -8.36 -15.12
N SER A 196 -9.11 -8.26 -14.76
CA SER A 196 -10.22 -8.74 -15.60
C SER A 196 -10.76 -7.66 -16.53
N SER A 197 -10.65 -6.39 -16.13
CA SER A 197 -11.13 -5.24 -16.89
C SER A 197 -10.08 -4.15 -16.89
N ALA A 198 -8.98 -4.40 -17.61
CA ALA A 198 -7.83 -3.51 -17.62
C ALA A 198 -8.21 -2.06 -17.99
N ALA A 199 -7.93 -1.14 -17.07
CA ALA A 199 -8.07 0.29 -17.23
C ALA A 199 -6.70 0.96 -17.00
N SER A 200 -6.50 2.13 -17.59
CA SER A 200 -5.37 3.00 -17.28
C SER A 200 -5.81 4.16 -16.40
N ASP A 201 -4.88 4.83 -15.73
CA ASP A 201 -5.18 6.08 -15.05
C ASP A 201 -5.63 7.18 -16.04
N ALA A 202 -6.03 8.34 -15.51
CA ALA A 202 -6.49 9.47 -16.32
C ALA A 202 -5.46 9.99 -17.33
N ASN A 203 -4.18 9.63 -17.20
CA ASN A 203 -3.09 10.00 -18.11
C ASN A 203 -2.73 8.86 -19.08
N GLY A 204 -3.40 7.73 -19.01
CA GLY A 204 -3.16 6.57 -19.87
C GLY A 204 -2.02 5.67 -19.38
N TYR A 205 -1.59 5.78 -18.15
CA TYR A 205 -0.52 4.97 -17.55
C TYR A 205 -1.03 3.88 -16.65
N GLY A 206 -0.22 2.84 -16.52
CA GLY A 206 -0.50 1.70 -15.67
C GLY A 206 -1.56 0.75 -16.21
N THR A 207 -1.74 -0.36 -15.53
CA THR A 207 -2.79 -1.34 -15.81
C THR A 207 -3.49 -1.67 -14.48
N PHE A 208 -4.71 -1.21 -14.34
CA PHE A 208 -5.51 -1.34 -13.13
C PHE A 208 -6.80 -2.09 -13.39
N GLU A 209 -7.45 -2.59 -12.34
CA GLU A 209 -8.78 -3.20 -12.44
C GLU A 209 -9.88 -2.14 -12.53
N TYR A 210 -9.70 -0.99 -11.83
CA TYR A 210 -10.73 0.06 -11.65
C TYR A 210 -10.16 1.49 -11.72
N ALA A 211 -9.23 1.83 -12.55
CA ALA A 211 -8.73 3.22 -12.64
C ALA A 211 -9.67 4.14 -13.42
#